data_bbc4453a70fefd491e0c8c8ed89832b9
#
_entry.id   bbc4453a70fefd491e0c8c8ed89832b9
#
_cell.length_a   1.000
_cell.length_b   1.000
_cell.length_c   1.000
_cell.angle_alpha   90.00
_cell.angle_beta   90.00
_cell.angle_gamma   90.00
#
_symmetry.space_group_name_H-M   'P 1'
#
loop_
_entity.id
_entity.type
_entity.pdbx_description
1 polymer ?
#
loop_
_entity_poly.entity_id
_entity_poly.type
_entity_poly.pdbx_seq_one_letter_code
_entity_poly.pdbx_strand_id
1 'polypeptide(L)'
;MVKLFSKFINHLIKNLEVLKEFDENLINILINNIISTKCEKSKIFIYGVGRSGYVGMAFAMRLMHLGFNSHFIGESTCPAIADNDLLIVISGSGKTCSVVNVLKKANELKNEKYNNLKIVSISCKKENTIKELSDMHLHLEIHNDKCFPMGTLFEEIVFIFLDGIIYLLMERLDISENEMKKRHCNLQ
;
A
#
# COMPACT_ATOMS: atom_id res chain seq x y z
N MET A 1 9.98 -18.48 27.91
CA MET A 1 10.24 -17.76 26.63
C MET A 1 9.58 -18.42 25.42
N VAL A 2 9.86 -19.68 25.11
CA VAL A 2 9.28 -20.38 23.92
C VAL A 2 7.75 -20.30 23.86
N LYS A 3 7.04 -20.53 24.98
CA LYS A 3 5.56 -20.41 25.03
C LYS A 3 5.03 -19.00 24.71
N LEU A 4 5.78 -17.95 25.05
CA LEU A 4 5.39 -16.55 24.75
C LEU A 4 5.59 -16.25 23.26
N PHE A 5 6.67 -16.75 22.66
CA PHE A 5 6.89 -16.60 21.23
C PHE A 5 5.83 -17.37 20.40
N SER A 6 5.50 -18.59 20.80
CA SER A 6 4.40 -19.35 20.15
C SER A 6 3.06 -18.61 20.27
N LYS A 7 2.79 -17.97 21.40
CA LYS A 7 1.59 -17.14 21.58
C LYS A 7 1.58 -15.98 20.56
N PHE A 8 2.71 -15.26 20.43
CA PHE A 8 2.87 -14.19 19.44
C PHE A 8 2.56 -14.67 18.01
N ILE A 9 3.15 -15.79 17.59
CA ILE A 9 2.93 -16.37 16.27
C ILE A 9 1.45 -16.75 16.06
N ASN A 10 0.81 -17.37 17.06
CA ASN A 10 -0.61 -17.75 16.95
C ASN A 10 -1.53 -16.52 16.80
N HIS A 11 -1.22 -15.41 17.46
CA HIS A 11 -1.96 -14.16 17.29
C HIS A 11 -1.77 -13.58 15.89
N LEU A 12 -0.55 -13.64 15.34
CA LEU A 12 -0.28 -13.20 13.97
C LEU A 12 -1.08 -14.05 12.97
N ILE A 13 -1.02 -15.38 13.08
CA ILE A 13 -1.76 -16.30 12.21
C ILE A 13 -3.26 -15.99 12.24
N LYS A 14 -3.84 -15.82 13.45
CA LYS A 14 -5.26 -15.50 13.60
C LYS A 14 -5.67 -14.22 12.87
N ASN A 15 -4.82 -13.19 12.92
CA ASN A 15 -5.10 -11.93 12.21
C ASN A 15 -4.86 -12.05 10.69
N LEU A 16 -3.95 -12.91 10.25
CA LEU A 16 -3.74 -13.19 8.83
C LEU A 16 -4.94 -13.93 8.21
N GLU A 17 -5.64 -14.76 8.99
CA GLU A 17 -6.85 -15.45 8.50
C GLU A 17 -7.94 -14.47 8.07
N VAL A 18 -8.01 -13.28 8.66
CA VAL A 18 -8.97 -12.24 8.25
C VAL A 18 -8.75 -11.81 6.79
N LEU A 19 -7.51 -11.88 6.28
CA LEU A 19 -7.22 -11.55 4.88
C LEU A 19 -7.86 -12.53 3.89
N LYS A 20 -8.21 -13.75 4.30
CA LYS A 20 -8.89 -14.72 3.44
C LYS A 20 -10.33 -14.32 3.11
N GLU A 21 -10.94 -13.53 3.99
CA GLU A 21 -12.32 -13.04 3.86
C GLU A 21 -12.35 -11.60 3.30
N PHE A 22 -11.19 -11.09 2.85
CA PHE A 22 -11.14 -9.74 2.31
C PHE A 22 -11.93 -9.65 0.99
N ASP A 23 -12.62 -8.53 0.78
CA ASP A 23 -13.47 -8.31 -0.39
C ASP A 23 -12.68 -8.41 -1.70
N GLU A 24 -12.90 -9.47 -2.47
CA GLU A 24 -12.25 -9.73 -3.76
C GLU A 24 -12.53 -8.61 -4.78
N ASN A 25 -13.69 -7.93 -4.71
CA ASN A 25 -13.99 -6.81 -5.60
C ASN A 25 -13.05 -5.64 -5.32
N LEU A 26 -12.79 -5.33 -4.04
CA LEU A 26 -11.83 -4.28 -3.67
C LEU A 26 -10.41 -4.64 -4.12
N ILE A 27 -10.00 -5.90 -3.97
CA ILE A 27 -8.71 -6.37 -4.51
C ILE A 27 -8.64 -6.15 -6.02
N ASN A 28 -9.68 -6.57 -6.76
CA ASN A 28 -9.73 -6.41 -8.21
C ASN A 28 -9.70 -4.93 -8.65
N ILE A 29 -10.41 -4.04 -7.95
CA ILE A 29 -10.38 -2.60 -8.21
C ILE A 29 -8.97 -2.03 -7.99
N LEU A 30 -8.31 -2.39 -6.89
CA LEU A 30 -6.93 -1.97 -6.62
C LEU A 30 -5.98 -2.43 -7.74
N ILE A 31 -6.03 -3.71 -8.10
CA ILE A 31 -5.21 -4.29 -9.17
C ILE A 31 -5.46 -3.57 -10.49
N ASN A 32 -6.70 -3.32 -10.86
CA ASN A 32 -7.05 -2.61 -12.09
C ASN A 32 -6.53 -1.16 -12.06
N ASN A 33 -6.63 -0.47 -10.92
CA ASN A 33 -6.06 0.88 -10.76
C ASN A 33 -4.53 0.87 -10.92
N ILE A 34 -3.84 -0.13 -10.40
CA ILE A 34 -2.39 -0.29 -10.59
C ILE A 34 -2.07 -0.57 -12.06
N ILE A 35 -2.75 -1.53 -12.69
CA ILE A 35 -2.49 -1.90 -14.08
C ILE A 35 -2.75 -0.73 -15.04
N SER A 36 -3.79 0.08 -14.81
CA SER A 36 -4.11 1.24 -15.66
C SER A 36 -2.96 2.23 -15.76
N THR A 37 -2.18 2.43 -14.69
CA THR A 37 -1.03 3.34 -14.70
C THR A 37 0.03 2.92 -15.73
N LYS A 38 0.20 1.62 -15.97
CA LYS A 38 1.15 1.10 -16.96
C LYS A 38 0.70 1.39 -18.39
N CYS A 39 -0.60 1.25 -18.66
CA CYS A 39 -1.19 1.54 -19.98
C CYS A 39 -1.14 3.04 -20.30
N GLU A 40 -1.36 3.88 -19.30
CA GLU A 40 -1.37 5.34 -19.42
C GLU A 40 0.03 5.98 -19.28
N LYS A 41 1.07 5.16 -19.04
CA LYS A 41 2.45 5.60 -18.74
C LYS A 41 2.52 6.54 -17.53
N SER A 42 1.58 6.38 -16.61
CA SER A 42 1.44 7.16 -15.39
C SER A 42 2.30 6.59 -14.26
N LYS A 43 2.34 7.31 -13.14
CA LYS A 43 3.14 6.95 -11.97
C LYS A 43 2.28 6.44 -10.83
N ILE A 44 2.90 5.64 -9.97
CA ILE A 44 2.32 5.22 -8.70
C ILE A 44 3.13 5.85 -7.58
N PHE A 45 2.46 6.62 -6.74
CA PHE A 45 3.05 7.21 -5.54
C PHE A 45 2.58 6.46 -4.32
N ILE A 46 3.50 6.11 -3.45
CA ILE A 46 3.21 5.44 -2.18
C ILE A 46 3.67 6.36 -1.05
N TYR A 47 2.87 6.45 0.01
CA TYR A 47 3.22 7.22 1.20
C TYR A 47 2.76 6.56 2.49
N GLY A 48 3.60 6.65 3.49
CA GLY A 48 3.36 6.24 4.86
C GLY A 48 4.46 6.80 5.76
N VAL A 49 4.26 6.74 7.08
CA VAL A 49 5.22 7.30 8.05
C VAL A 49 5.70 6.21 8.99
N GLY A 50 6.97 6.28 9.40
CA GLY A 50 7.58 5.29 10.30
C GLY A 50 7.55 3.89 9.68
N ARG A 51 7.12 2.88 10.45
CA ARG A 51 7.03 1.49 9.97
C ARG A 51 6.07 1.32 8.79
N SER A 52 4.93 2.02 8.78
CA SER A 52 4.03 2.04 7.60
C SER A 52 4.72 2.61 6.36
N GLY A 53 5.66 3.54 6.52
CA GLY A 53 6.52 4.04 5.44
C GLY A 53 7.47 2.96 4.92
N TYR A 54 8.10 2.17 5.79
CA TYR A 54 8.95 1.06 5.36
C TYR A 54 8.18 0.00 4.57
N VAL A 55 6.96 -0.32 4.98
CA VAL A 55 6.05 -1.19 4.21
C VAL A 55 5.76 -0.58 2.83
N GLY A 56 5.46 0.71 2.78
CA GLY A 56 5.21 1.44 1.54
C GLY A 56 6.42 1.44 0.60
N MET A 57 7.65 1.64 1.13
CA MET A 57 8.90 1.56 0.36
C MET A 57 9.13 0.16 -0.22
N ALA A 58 8.89 -0.89 0.58
CA ALA A 58 9.00 -2.26 0.10
C ALA A 58 8.01 -2.55 -1.04
N PHE A 59 6.78 -2.07 -0.92
CA PHE A 59 5.76 -2.19 -1.98
C PHE A 59 6.14 -1.41 -3.24
N ALA A 60 6.62 -0.17 -3.12
CA ALA A 60 7.09 0.63 -4.25
C ALA A 60 8.22 -0.08 -5.01
N MET A 61 9.18 -0.66 -4.27
CA MET A 61 10.27 -1.46 -4.85
C MET A 61 9.74 -2.68 -5.62
N ARG A 62 8.77 -3.41 -5.09
CA ARG A 62 8.17 -4.57 -5.80
C ARG A 62 7.40 -4.16 -7.05
N LEU A 63 6.66 -3.05 -7.01
CA LEU A 63 6.01 -2.49 -8.20
C LEU A 63 7.04 -2.10 -9.29
N MET A 64 8.18 -1.51 -8.90
CA MET A 64 9.28 -1.23 -9.81
C MET A 64 9.84 -2.52 -10.44
N HIS A 65 10.01 -3.60 -9.67
CA HIS A 65 10.42 -4.89 -10.22
C HIS A 65 9.41 -5.46 -11.23
N LEU A 66 8.11 -5.18 -11.05
CA LEU A 66 7.07 -5.52 -12.04
C LEU A 66 7.06 -4.57 -13.26
N GLY A 67 7.91 -3.54 -13.26
CA GLY A 67 8.05 -2.59 -14.37
C GLY A 67 7.04 -1.44 -14.32
N PHE A 68 6.48 -1.15 -13.16
CA PHE A 68 5.72 0.08 -12.93
C PHE A 68 6.64 1.26 -12.63
N ASN A 69 6.21 2.46 -12.96
CA ASN A 69 6.87 3.71 -12.60
C ASN A 69 6.41 4.11 -11.18
N SER A 70 7.01 3.51 -10.16
CA SER A 70 6.61 3.65 -8.75
C SER A 70 7.63 4.45 -7.95
N HIS A 71 7.12 5.28 -7.05
CA HIS A 71 7.90 6.21 -6.23
C HIS A 71 7.38 6.22 -4.79
N PHE A 72 8.28 6.34 -3.83
CA PHE A 72 7.91 6.62 -2.45
C PHE A 72 8.01 8.12 -2.17
N ILE A 73 6.94 8.75 -1.67
CA ILE A 73 6.95 10.18 -1.33
C ILE A 73 7.89 10.40 -0.13
N GLY A 74 8.89 11.25 -0.33
CA GLY A 74 9.97 11.51 0.63
C GLY A 74 11.35 11.10 0.14
N GLU A 75 11.44 10.34 -0.95
CA GLU A 75 12.71 10.12 -1.64
C GLU A 75 13.11 11.37 -2.45
N SER A 76 14.42 11.64 -2.49
CA SER A 76 14.96 12.84 -3.19
C SER A 76 14.65 12.84 -4.69
N THR A 77 14.44 11.68 -5.28
CA THR A 77 14.15 11.47 -6.70
C THR A 77 12.65 11.38 -7.00
N CYS A 78 11.79 11.63 -6.00
CA CYS A 78 10.34 11.57 -6.19
C CYS A 78 9.87 12.69 -7.13
N PRO A 79 9.27 12.37 -8.30
CA PRO A 79 8.82 13.38 -9.26
C PRO A 79 7.51 14.05 -8.82
N ALA A 80 7.09 15.07 -9.58
CA ALA A 80 5.77 15.67 -9.38
C ALA A 80 4.65 14.70 -9.77
N ILE A 81 3.56 14.70 -8.99
CA ILE A 81 2.32 14.00 -9.31
C ILE A 81 1.60 14.71 -10.47
N ALA A 82 0.90 13.96 -11.30
CA ALA A 82 0.22 14.46 -12.49
C ALA A 82 -1.14 13.78 -12.68
N ASP A 83 -1.83 14.12 -13.77
CA ASP A 83 -3.09 13.48 -14.14
C ASP A 83 -2.89 11.99 -14.46
N ASN A 84 -3.91 11.17 -14.20
CA ASN A 84 -3.90 9.70 -14.33
C ASN A 84 -2.92 8.96 -13.40
N ASP A 85 -2.19 9.66 -12.53
CA ASP A 85 -1.34 9.02 -11.51
C ASP A 85 -2.19 8.36 -10.41
N LEU A 86 -1.59 7.42 -9.68
CA LEU A 86 -2.19 6.73 -8.55
C LEU A 86 -1.42 7.06 -7.27
N LEU A 87 -2.10 7.56 -6.26
CA LEU A 87 -1.56 7.76 -4.92
C LEU A 87 -2.10 6.69 -3.97
N ILE A 88 -1.22 5.95 -3.31
CA ILE A 88 -1.56 4.94 -2.29
C ILE A 88 -0.98 5.39 -0.95
N VAL A 89 -1.82 5.60 0.06
CA VAL A 89 -1.37 5.98 1.40
C VAL A 89 -1.65 4.90 2.44
N ILE A 90 -0.71 4.72 3.37
CA ILE A 90 -0.75 3.70 4.41
C ILE A 90 -0.70 4.37 5.78
N SER A 91 -1.73 4.20 6.59
CA SER A 91 -1.76 4.71 7.97
C SER A 91 -2.69 3.89 8.86
N GLY A 92 -2.16 3.16 9.83
CA GLY A 92 -2.95 2.30 10.70
C GLY A 92 -4.07 3.06 11.43
N SER A 93 -3.80 4.24 11.98
CA SER A 93 -4.81 5.07 12.64
C SER A 93 -5.75 5.80 11.68
N GLY A 94 -5.32 6.01 10.44
CA GLY A 94 -6.02 6.85 9.45
C GLY A 94 -6.06 8.33 9.80
N LYS A 95 -5.26 8.79 10.79
CA LYS A 95 -5.26 10.17 11.31
C LYS A 95 -3.86 10.78 11.41
N THR A 96 -2.83 10.13 10.90
CA THR A 96 -1.45 10.65 10.94
C THR A 96 -1.35 11.97 10.20
N CYS A 97 -1.00 13.06 10.89
CA CYS A 97 -1.06 14.43 10.36
C CYS A 97 -0.35 14.60 9.01
N SER A 98 0.87 14.06 8.87
CA SER A 98 1.63 14.15 7.62
C SER A 98 0.94 13.41 6.46
N VAL A 99 0.32 12.25 6.71
CA VAL A 99 -0.46 11.51 5.70
C VAL A 99 -1.70 12.30 5.30
N VAL A 100 -2.42 12.85 6.27
CA VAL A 100 -3.59 13.70 6.03
C VAL A 100 -3.22 14.95 5.21
N ASN A 101 -2.08 15.58 5.50
CA ASN A 101 -1.61 16.76 4.76
C ASN A 101 -1.26 16.42 3.31
N VAL A 102 -0.62 15.28 3.06
CA VAL A 102 -0.35 14.81 1.68
C VAL A 102 -1.66 14.58 0.93
N LEU A 103 -2.66 13.95 1.55
CA LEU A 103 -3.96 13.73 0.93
C LEU A 103 -4.73 15.02 0.65
N LYS A 104 -4.70 15.99 1.58
CA LYS A 104 -5.31 17.31 1.34
C LYS A 104 -4.69 17.98 0.13
N LYS A 105 -3.35 17.99 0.04
CA LYS A 105 -2.64 18.56 -1.11
C LYS A 105 -2.94 17.82 -2.42
N ALA A 106 -3.01 16.49 -2.38
CA ALA A 106 -3.39 15.69 -3.54
C ALA A 106 -4.82 16.01 -4.02
N ASN A 107 -5.77 16.18 -3.09
CA ASN A 107 -7.15 16.57 -3.42
C ASN A 107 -7.25 17.99 -3.97
N GLU A 108 -6.47 18.96 -3.46
CA GLU A 108 -6.37 20.29 -4.05
C GLU A 108 -5.94 20.19 -5.52
N LEU A 109 -4.84 19.49 -5.80
CA LEU A 109 -4.32 19.29 -7.16
C LEU A 109 -5.31 18.53 -8.05
N LYS A 110 -6.02 17.54 -7.50
CA LYS A 110 -7.06 16.79 -8.19
C LYS A 110 -8.20 17.70 -8.63
N ASN A 111 -8.70 18.54 -7.74
CA ASN A 111 -9.83 19.43 -8.01
C ASN A 111 -9.46 20.59 -8.95
N GLU A 112 -8.24 21.08 -8.88
CA GLU A 112 -7.78 22.22 -9.68
C GLU A 112 -7.27 21.82 -11.07
N LYS A 113 -6.66 20.63 -11.21
CA LYS A 113 -5.84 20.33 -12.39
C LYS A 113 -5.84 18.86 -12.85
N TYR A 114 -5.99 17.89 -11.95
CA TYR A 114 -5.74 16.47 -12.22
C TYR A 114 -6.98 15.61 -11.95
N ASN A 115 -8.03 15.79 -12.76
CA ASN A 115 -9.34 15.16 -12.54
C ASN A 115 -9.31 13.62 -12.51
N ASN A 116 -8.33 12.99 -13.14
CA ASN A 116 -8.18 11.54 -13.19
C ASN A 116 -7.18 11.00 -12.15
N LEU A 117 -6.62 11.85 -11.28
CA LEU A 117 -5.78 11.40 -10.17
C LEU A 117 -6.59 10.50 -9.25
N LYS A 118 -6.11 9.28 -9.04
CA LYS A 118 -6.76 8.30 -8.16
C LYS A 118 -6.05 8.25 -6.80
N ILE A 119 -6.84 8.21 -5.73
CA ILE A 119 -6.34 8.18 -4.36
C ILE A 119 -6.89 6.96 -3.65
N VAL A 120 -5.98 6.10 -3.18
CA VAL A 120 -6.29 4.90 -2.40
C VAL A 120 -5.69 5.02 -1.00
N SER A 121 -6.45 4.67 0.02
CA SER A 121 -5.95 4.62 1.39
C SER A 121 -6.11 3.24 2.02
N ILE A 122 -5.17 2.88 2.90
CA ILE A 122 -5.15 1.62 3.66
C ILE A 122 -5.05 1.93 5.15
N SER A 123 -5.98 1.40 5.95
CA SER A 123 -5.93 1.54 7.41
C SER A 123 -6.59 0.38 8.15
N CYS A 124 -6.41 0.31 9.48
CA CYS A 124 -7.14 -0.64 10.34
C CYS A 124 -8.33 0.00 11.08
N LYS A 125 -8.80 1.14 10.61
CA LYS A 125 -10.00 1.80 11.14
C LYS A 125 -11.03 1.96 10.03
N LYS A 126 -12.26 1.49 10.28
CA LYS A 126 -13.35 1.54 9.31
C LYS A 126 -13.71 2.99 8.93
N GLU A 127 -13.77 3.87 9.94
CA GLU A 127 -14.05 5.29 9.76
C GLU A 127 -12.85 6.11 10.22
N ASN A 128 -12.34 6.98 9.35
CA ASN A 128 -11.15 7.78 9.62
C ASN A 128 -10.92 8.87 8.55
N THR A 129 -10.05 9.83 8.87
CA THR A 129 -9.81 11.01 8.01
C THR A 129 -9.22 10.66 6.64
N ILE A 130 -8.33 9.65 6.53
CA ILE A 130 -7.77 9.32 5.21
C ILE A 130 -8.78 8.62 4.31
N LYS A 131 -9.75 7.90 4.88
CA LYS A 131 -10.88 7.34 4.12
C LYS A 131 -11.70 8.45 3.47
N GLU A 132 -12.06 9.50 4.23
CA GLU A 132 -12.86 10.62 3.74
C GLU A 132 -12.16 11.41 2.62
N LEU A 133 -10.83 11.35 2.57
CA LEU A 133 -9.99 12.04 1.59
C LEU A 133 -9.56 11.15 0.41
N SER A 134 -10.10 9.96 0.28
CA SER A 134 -9.69 8.97 -0.72
C SER A 134 -10.85 8.54 -1.61
N ASP A 135 -10.58 8.19 -2.86
CA ASP A 135 -11.57 7.62 -3.78
C ASP A 135 -11.89 6.16 -3.42
N MET A 136 -10.91 5.46 -2.83
CA MET A 136 -11.03 4.08 -2.42
C MET A 136 -10.35 3.88 -1.07
N HIS A 137 -10.99 3.13 -0.18
CA HIS A 137 -10.45 2.81 1.13
C HIS A 137 -10.40 1.30 1.37
N LEU A 138 -9.23 0.79 1.70
CA LEU A 138 -9.02 -0.59 2.09
C LEU A 138 -8.95 -0.66 3.62
N HIS A 139 -10.00 -1.22 4.22
CA HIS A 139 -10.07 -1.44 5.65
C HIS A 139 -9.56 -2.84 5.97
N LEU A 140 -8.38 -2.94 6.59
CA LEU A 140 -7.87 -4.19 7.12
C LEU A 140 -8.33 -4.34 8.57
N GLU A 141 -9.29 -5.22 8.81
CA GLU A 141 -9.78 -5.48 10.15
C GLU A 141 -8.69 -6.17 10.97
N ILE A 142 -8.28 -5.55 12.07
CA ILE A 142 -7.19 -6.02 12.91
C ILE A 142 -7.63 -6.05 14.36
N HIS A 143 -7.57 -7.22 14.95
CA HIS A 143 -7.85 -7.44 16.36
C HIS A 143 -6.57 -7.22 17.17
N ASN A 144 -6.43 -6.01 17.72
CA ASN A 144 -5.28 -5.65 18.56
C ASN A 144 -5.12 -6.61 19.74
N ASP A 145 -3.90 -7.08 19.94
CA ASP A 145 -3.47 -7.81 21.14
C ASP A 145 -2.27 -7.11 21.79
N LYS A 146 -2.15 -7.27 23.11
CA LYS A 146 -1.04 -6.73 23.91
C LYS A 146 0.35 -7.25 23.47
N CYS A 147 0.40 -8.32 22.69
CA CYS A 147 1.64 -8.87 22.14
C CYS A 147 2.28 -7.97 21.08
N PHE A 148 1.51 -7.06 20.47
CA PHE A 148 1.95 -6.20 19.38
C PHE A 148 1.90 -4.74 19.83
N PRO A 149 3.05 -4.17 20.25
CA PRO A 149 3.08 -2.78 20.70
C PRO A 149 2.80 -1.81 19.56
N MET A 150 2.13 -0.70 19.86
CA MET A 150 1.84 0.40 18.93
C MET A 150 1.06 -0.07 17.68
N GLY A 151 1.60 0.04 16.48
CA GLY A 151 0.98 -0.35 15.22
C GLY A 151 1.56 -1.63 14.60
N THR A 152 2.40 -2.37 15.32
CA THR A 152 3.18 -3.51 14.78
C THR A 152 2.32 -4.50 14.02
N LEU A 153 1.19 -4.92 14.58
CA LEU A 153 0.32 -5.91 13.94
C LEU A 153 -0.27 -5.39 12.62
N PHE A 154 -0.66 -4.11 12.56
CA PHE A 154 -1.14 -3.49 11.33
C PHE A 154 -0.06 -3.54 10.25
N GLU A 155 1.15 -3.17 10.59
CA GLU A 155 2.26 -3.09 9.64
C GLU A 155 2.66 -4.45 9.10
N GLU A 156 2.66 -5.49 9.94
CA GLU A 156 2.90 -6.89 9.51
C GLU A 156 1.79 -7.39 8.56
N ILE A 157 0.52 -7.14 8.90
CA ILE A 157 -0.62 -7.56 8.07
C ILE A 157 -0.65 -6.81 6.73
N VAL A 158 -0.42 -5.49 6.73
CA VAL A 158 -0.36 -4.69 5.49
C VAL A 158 0.79 -5.15 4.60
N PHE A 159 1.95 -5.49 5.18
CA PHE A 159 3.09 -5.99 4.42
C PHE A 159 2.72 -7.26 3.65
N ILE A 160 2.13 -8.24 4.34
CA ILE A 160 1.71 -9.51 3.74
C ILE A 160 0.58 -9.29 2.72
N PHE A 161 -0.38 -8.41 3.03
CA PHE A 161 -1.47 -8.06 2.11
C PHE A 161 -0.91 -7.49 0.80
N LEU A 162 0.04 -6.55 0.88
CA LEU A 162 0.64 -5.93 -0.30
C LEU A 162 1.53 -6.90 -1.09
N ASP A 163 2.22 -7.82 -0.42
CA ASP A 163 2.92 -8.92 -1.13
C ASP A 163 1.93 -9.85 -1.84
N GLY A 164 0.75 -10.10 -1.26
CA GLY A 164 -0.34 -10.78 -1.94
C GLY A 164 -0.82 -10.04 -3.20
N ILE A 165 -0.91 -8.70 -3.15
CA ILE A 165 -1.22 -7.88 -4.34
C ILE A 165 -0.12 -8.00 -5.40
N ILE A 166 1.16 -8.04 -5.01
CA ILE A 166 2.27 -8.27 -5.94
C ILE A 166 2.14 -9.64 -6.63
N TYR A 167 1.85 -10.70 -5.85
CA TYR A 167 1.62 -12.03 -6.41
C TYR A 167 0.49 -12.03 -7.45
N LEU A 168 -0.65 -11.42 -7.14
CA LEU A 168 -1.79 -11.32 -8.05
C LEU A 168 -1.46 -10.48 -9.31
N LEU A 169 -0.64 -9.44 -9.20
CA LEU A 169 -0.15 -8.66 -10.34
C LEU A 169 0.79 -9.48 -11.23
N MET A 170 1.65 -10.33 -10.65
CA MET A 170 2.49 -11.26 -11.41
C MET A 170 1.63 -12.20 -12.27
N GLU A 171 0.64 -12.84 -11.66
CA GLU A 171 -0.29 -13.74 -12.36
C GLU A 171 -1.09 -13.00 -13.45
N ARG A 172 -1.65 -11.84 -13.12
CA ARG A 172 -2.50 -11.05 -14.04
C ARG A 172 -1.74 -10.50 -15.25
N LEU A 173 -0.44 -10.20 -15.08
CA LEU A 173 0.42 -9.62 -16.12
C LEU A 173 1.33 -10.64 -16.78
N ASP A 174 1.27 -11.90 -16.37
CA ASP A 174 2.17 -12.99 -16.81
C ASP A 174 3.65 -12.61 -16.67
N ILE A 175 4.01 -12.01 -15.51
CA ILE A 175 5.38 -11.59 -15.21
C ILE A 175 6.05 -12.61 -14.30
N SER A 176 7.09 -13.26 -14.80
CA SER A 176 7.87 -14.25 -14.06
C SER A 176 8.84 -13.58 -13.06
N GLU A 177 9.27 -14.35 -12.04
CA GLU A 177 10.34 -13.92 -11.12
C GLU A 177 11.63 -13.56 -11.87
N ASN A 178 11.95 -14.29 -12.95
CA ASN A 178 13.12 -14.00 -13.76
C ASN A 178 13.04 -12.63 -14.46
N GLU A 179 11.87 -12.20 -14.86
CA GLU A 179 11.69 -10.86 -15.41
C GLU A 179 11.82 -9.78 -14.33
N MET A 180 11.32 -10.03 -13.12
CA MET A 180 11.54 -9.14 -11.98
C MET A 180 13.03 -9.01 -11.63
N LYS A 181 13.79 -10.13 -11.64
CA LYS A 181 15.22 -10.13 -11.40
C LYS A 181 16.01 -9.26 -12.40
N LYS A 182 15.58 -9.13 -13.65
CA LYS A 182 16.23 -8.24 -14.63
C LYS A 182 16.16 -6.77 -14.24
N ARG A 183 15.19 -6.39 -13.40
CA ARG A 183 15.01 -5.00 -12.91
C ARG A 183 15.55 -4.82 -11.49
N HIS A 184 16.04 -5.87 -10.86
CA HIS A 184 16.71 -5.78 -9.57
C HIS A 184 18.03 -5.04 -9.70
N CYS A 185 18.42 -4.29 -8.67
CA CYS A 185 19.69 -3.58 -8.65
C CYS A 185 20.86 -4.54 -8.89
N ASN A 186 21.69 -4.25 -9.88
CA ASN A 186 22.85 -5.06 -10.27
C ASN A 186 24.19 -4.43 -9.87
N LEU A 187 24.15 -3.40 -9.02
CA LEU A 187 25.33 -2.72 -8.49
C LEU A 187 25.68 -3.12 -7.05
N GLN A 188 24.98 -4.13 -6.52
CA GLN A 188 25.19 -4.65 -5.16
C GLN A 188 25.67 -6.10 -5.24
#